data_44a513ef9e2afc29992ce5b3f39a6062
#
_entry.id   44a513ef9e2afc29992ce5b3f39a6062
#
_cell.length_a   1.000
_cell.length_b   1.000
_cell.length_c   1.000
_cell.angle_alpha   90.00
_cell.angle_beta   90.00
_cell.angle_gamma   90.00
#
_symmetry.space_group_name_H-M   'P 1'
#
loop_
_entity.id
_entity.type
_entity.pdbx_description
1 polymer ?
#
loop_
_entity_poly.entity_id
_entity_poly.type
_entity_poly.pdbx_seq_one_letter_code
_entity_poly.pdbx_strand_id
1 'polypeptide(L)'
;QTYENIEILVCDDCSSDKSLEIIKSIAYSDSRVKVYSSRKNQGPYNIRNELIKKAHGNFITFQDADDLSHPERIQRQVEVLRNNKAVICMANWIRVASNGKIQFFYDDKATRMSVVSSMIKKDIFATVGGYRQSLIGADTEFYETVIMRYGRESIVRLLQPLILGLWGDSGLTRNKGTEALPDGYISQSRREYSDIAARQRVLGKSIVSDKDVRGLLSRYGLFKDVSGIIE
;
A
#
# COMPACT_ATOMS: atom_id res chain seq x y z
N GLN A 1 4.65 -7.25 -17.06
CA GLN A 1 3.35 -6.60 -17.28
C GLN A 1 3.15 -6.36 -18.77
N THR A 2 1.93 -6.56 -19.25
CA THR A 2 1.55 -6.30 -20.66
C THR A 2 1.51 -4.81 -21.00
N TYR A 3 1.29 -3.94 -20.01
CA TYR A 3 1.40 -2.50 -20.15
C TYR A 3 2.87 -2.07 -19.98
N GLU A 4 3.49 -1.60 -21.06
CA GLU A 4 4.95 -1.37 -21.12
C GLU A 4 5.38 0.01 -20.63
N ASN A 5 4.51 1.04 -20.77
CA ASN A 5 4.84 2.42 -20.41
C ASN A 5 4.77 2.62 -18.87
N ILE A 6 5.74 2.06 -18.18
CA ILE A 6 5.87 2.10 -16.72
C ILE A 6 7.27 2.55 -16.31
N GLU A 7 7.35 3.23 -15.20
CA GLU A 7 8.56 3.37 -14.38
C GLU A 7 8.39 2.56 -13.09
N ILE A 8 9.46 2.01 -12.58
CA ILE A 8 9.46 1.17 -11.37
C ILE A 8 10.41 1.83 -10.36
N LEU A 9 9.85 2.42 -9.31
CA LEU A 9 10.62 3.04 -8.25
C LEU A 9 10.72 2.04 -7.09
N VAL A 10 11.92 1.58 -6.80
CA VAL A 10 12.18 0.61 -5.73
C VAL A 10 13.04 1.27 -4.66
N CYS A 11 12.62 1.18 -3.41
CA CYS A 11 13.42 1.66 -2.30
C CYS A 11 13.73 0.54 -1.32
N ASP A 12 15.01 0.33 -1.07
CA ASP A 12 15.48 -0.50 0.03
C ASP A 12 15.33 0.26 1.34
N ASP A 13 14.51 -0.23 2.25
CA ASP A 13 14.22 0.39 3.55
C ASP A 13 15.19 -0.09 4.66
N CYS A 14 16.49 0.00 4.38
CA CYS A 14 17.56 -0.41 5.29
C CYS A 14 17.55 -1.92 5.56
N SER A 15 17.52 -2.73 4.51
CA SER A 15 17.60 -4.19 4.61
C SER A 15 18.99 -4.62 5.10
N SER A 16 19.03 -5.70 5.88
CA SER A 16 20.28 -6.29 6.39
C SER A 16 20.79 -7.47 5.55
N ASP A 17 20.06 -7.85 4.52
CA ASP A 17 20.35 -8.93 3.60
C ASP A 17 20.84 -8.40 2.23
N LYS A 18 20.86 -9.27 1.22
CA LYS A 18 21.30 -8.93 -0.14
C LYS A 18 20.25 -8.18 -0.99
N SER A 19 19.12 -7.73 -0.40
CA SER A 19 18.03 -7.11 -1.15
C SER A 19 18.50 -5.93 -2.00
N LEU A 20 19.30 -5.01 -1.45
CA LEU A 20 19.81 -3.84 -2.19
C LEU A 20 20.70 -4.23 -3.37
N GLU A 21 21.56 -5.25 -3.21
CA GLU A 21 22.42 -5.75 -4.28
C GLU A 21 21.60 -6.34 -5.44
N ILE A 22 20.58 -7.14 -5.10
CA ILE A 22 19.66 -7.76 -6.07
C ILE A 22 18.90 -6.67 -6.84
N ILE A 23 18.34 -5.68 -6.14
CA ILE A 23 17.59 -4.57 -6.78
C ILE A 23 18.50 -3.78 -7.74
N LYS A 24 19.75 -3.49 -7.35
CA LYS A 24 20.72 -2.81 -8.22
C LYS A 24 21.07 -3.64 -9.46
N SER A 25 21.23 -4.95 -9.32
CA SER A 25 21.44 -5.85 -10.45
C SER A 25 20.28 -5.83 -11.45
N ILE A 26 19.05 -5.82 -10.96
CA ILE A 26 17.84 -5.72 -11.82
C ILE A 26 17.81 -4.37 -12.54
N ALA A 27 18.09 -3.29 -11.84
CA ALA A 27 18.11 -1.94 -12.43
C ALA A 27 19.19 -1.77 -13.52
N TYR A 28 20.27 -2.50 -13.42
CA TYR A 28 21.30 -2.52 -14.48
C TYR A 28 20.78 -3.13 -15.79
N SER A 29 19.87 -4.09 -15.71
CA SER A 29 19.31 -4.79 -16.88
C SER A 29 17.99 -4.20 -17.39
N ASP A 30 17.28 -3.38 -16.59
CA ASP A 30 15.99 -2.76 -16.95
C ASP A 30 16.00 -1.27 -16.60
N SER A 31 16.11 -0.41 -17.61
CA SER A 31 16.19 1.05 -17.48
C SER A 31 14.93 1.70 -16.87
N ARG A 32 13.82 0.97 -16.80
CA ARG A 32 12.59 1.44 -16.15
C ARG A 32 12.70 1.40 -14.63
N VAL A 33 13.65 0.63 -14.08
CA VAL A 33 13.85 0.45 -12.64
C VAL A 33 14.80 1.54 -12.12
N LYS A 34 14.31 2.32 -11.16
CA LYS A 34 15.08 3.32 -10.42
C LYS A 34 15.21 2.89 -8.98
N VAL A 35 16.43 2.82 -8.47
CA VAL A 35 16.74 2.33 -7.12
C VAL A 35 17.01 3.48 -6.18
N TYR A 36 16.39 3.42 -5.01
CA TYR A 36 16.60 4.30 -3.89
C TYR A 36 16.95 3.48 -2.65
N SER A 37 17.54 4.09 -1.66
CA SER A 37 17.80 3.44 -0.37
C SER A 37 17.56 4.40 0.79
N SER A 38 17.20 3.85 1.94
CA SER A 38 17.06 4.60 3.18
C SER A 38 18.16 4.22 4.16
N ARG A 39 18.71 5.20 4.88
CA ARG A 39 19.74 4.95 5.91
C ARG A 39 19.17 4.29 7.16
N LYS A 40 17.86 4.34 7.37
CA LYS A 40 17.16 3.71 8.49
C LYS A 40 15.83 3.16 8.02
N ASN A 41 15.33 2.13 8.69
CA ASN A 41 14.01 1.60 8.39
C ASN A 41 12.92 2.62 8.73
N GLN A 42 12.18 3.09 7.73
CA GLN A 42 11.13 4.11 7.83
C GLN A 42 9.72 3.51 7.74
N GLY A 43 9.61 2.28 7.28
CA GLY A 43 8.34 1.61 7.03
C GLY A 43 7.70 1.97 5.69
N PRO A 44 6.75 1.12 5.23
CA PRO A 44 6.29 1.14 3.84
C PRO A 44 5.60 2.45 3.44
N TYR A 45 4.82 3.05 4.33
CA TYR A 45 4.04 4.23 3.95
C TYR A 45 4.89 5.50 3.84
N ASN A 46 5.93 5.64 4.67
CA ASN A 46 6.87 6.75 4.55
C ASN A 46 7.67 6.63 3.25
N ILE A 47 8.18 5.43 2.94
CA ILE A 47 8.86 5.14 1.68
C ILE A 47 7.96 5.44 0.49
N ARG A 48 6.71 4.97 0.50
CA ARG A 48 5.73 5.24 -0.57
C ARG A 48 5.51 6.74 -0.76
N ASN A 49 5.36 7.52 0.31
CA ASN A 49 5.20 8.97 0.23
C ASN A 49 6.37 9.65 -0.47
N GLU A 50 7.60 9.26 -0.16
CA GLU A 50 8.80 9.82 -0.80
C GLU A 50 8.90 9.41 -2.29
N LEU A 51 8.59 8.16 -2.61
CA LEU A 51 8.59 7.70 -3.99
C LEU A 51 7.47 8.33 -4.84
N ILE A 52 6.30 8.61 -4.27
CA ILE A 52 5.22 9.35 -4.95
C ILE A 52 5.70 10.73 -5.41
N LYS A 53 6.50 11.43 -4.61
CA LYS A 53 7.07 12.74 -4.98
C LYS A 53 8.02 12.63 -6.17
N LYS A 54 8.75 11.52 -6.28
CA LYS A 54 9.73 11.25 -7.35
C LYS A 54 9.10 10.66 -8.62
N ALA A 55 7.90 10.13 -8.54
CA ALA A 55 7.21 9.50 -9.65
C ALA A 55 6.80 10.53 -10.72
N HIS A 56 6.90 10.16 -12.00
CA HIS A 56 6.51 10.98 -13.15
C HIS A 56 5.18 10.53 -13.78
N GLY A 57 4.78 9.29 -13.56
CA GLY A 57 3.56 8.71 -14.11
C GLY A 57 2.28 9.42 -13.65
N ASN A 58 1.25 9.43 -14.51
CA ASN A 58 -0.08 9.96 -14.19
C ASN A 58 -0.87 9.06 -13.23
N PHE A 59 -0.50 7.79 -13.16
CA PHE A 59 -1.09 6.79 -12.27
C PHE A 59 -0.01 6.22 -11.37
N ILE A 60 -0.33 6.07 -10.11
CA ILE A 60 0.55 5.46 -9.10
C ILE A 60 -0.09 4.15 -8.64
N THR A 61 0.67 3.07 -8.66
CA THR A 61 0.28 1.79 -8.05
C THR A 61 1.44 1.22 -7.24
N PHE A 62 1.12 0.32 -6.33
CA PHE A 62 2.09 -0.27 -5.42
C PHE A 62 2.18 -1.78 -5.61
N GLN A 63 3.31 -2.32 -5.22
CA GLN A 63 3.58 -3.75 -5.19
C GLN A 63 4.43 -4.05 -3.96
N ASP A 64 3.96 -4.95 -3.11
CA ASP A 64 4.77 -5.47 -2.02
C ASP A 64 5.80 -6.46 -2.57
N ALA A 65 6.99 -6.51 -1.97
CA ALA A 65 8.12 -7.25 -2.49
C ALA A 65 7.93 -8.78 -2.46
N ASP A 66 7.01 -9.25 -1.63
CA ASP A 66 6.65 -10.66 -1.44
C ASP A 66 5.42 -11.08 -2.25
N ASP A 67 4.78 -10.17 -2.99
CA ASP A 67 3.57 -10.45 -3.78
C ASP A 67 3.88 -10.57 -5.28
N LEU A 68 3.01 -11.27 -6.02
CA LEU A 68 3.06 -11.40 -7.47
C LEU A 68 1.85 -10.75 -8.13
N SER A 69 2.10 -9.93 -9.15
CA SER A 69 1.05 -9.35 -9.97
C SER A 69 0.77 -10.16 -11.22
N HIS A 70 -0.51 -10.35 -11.55
CA HIS A 70 -0.91 -10.87 -12.86
C HIS A 70 -0.35 -9.97 -13.98
N PRO A 71 0.12 -10.53 -15.11
CA PRO A 71 0.70 -9.74 -16.19
C PRO A 71 -0.17 -8.60 -16.71
N GLU A 72 -1.48 -8.73 -16.69
CA GLU A 72 -2.43 -7.72 -17.16
C GLU A 72 -2.91 -6.75 -16.07
N ARG A 73 -2.43 -6.85 -14.82
CA ARG A 73 -2.95 -6.02 -13.72
C ARG A 73 -2.89 -4.53 -14.04
N ILE A 74 -1.72 -4.04 -14.45
CA ILE A 74 -1.52 -2.61 -14.73
C ILE A 74 -2.37 -2.17 -15.92
N GLN A 75 -2.39 -2.94 -17.00
CA GLN A 75 -3.17 -2.64 -18.18
C GLN A 75 -4.65 -2.46 -17.86
N ARG A 76 -5.26 -3.43 -17.18
CA ARG A 76 -6.69 -3.40 -16.81
C ARG A 76 -7.02 -2.22 -15.89
N GLN A 77 -6.16 -1.90 -14.93
CA GLN A 77 -6.37 -0.76 -14.04
C GLN A 77 -6.24 0.59 -14.77
N VAL A 78 -5.28 0.72 -15.69
CA VAL A 78 -5.11 1.92 -16.54
C VAL A 78 -6.32 2.14 -17.43
N GLU A 79 -6.84 1.09 -18.07
CA GLU A 79 -8.05 1.15 -18.90
C GLU A 79 -9.25 1.67 -18.12
N VAL A 80 -9.46 1.19 -16.88
CA VAL A 80 -10.51 1.67 -16.01
C VAL A 80 -10.34 3.16 -15.70
N LEU A 81 -9.16 3.58 -15.27
CA LEU A 81 -8.94 4.97 -14.84
C LEU A 81 -8.95 5.98 -15.99
N ARG A 82 -8.66 5.54 -17.23
CA ARG A 82 -8.77 6.37 -18.43
C ARG A 82 -10.22 6.55 -18.88
N ASN A 83 -11.01 5.49 -18.79
CA ASN A 83 -12.35 5.44 -19.38
C ASN A 83 -13.47 5.79 -18.40
N ASN A 84 -13.14 6.04 -17.13
CA ASN A 84 -14.12 6.32 -16.08
C ASN A 84 -13.77 7.59 -15.29
N LYS A 85 -14.77 8.15 -14.60
CA LYS A 85 -14.59 9.22 -13.62
C LYS A 85 -13.87 8.75 -12.34
N ALA A 86 -13.61 7.45 -12.23
CA ALA A 86 -12.90 6.86 -11.09
C ALA A 86 -11.52 7.50 -10.89
N VAL A 87 -11.14 7.66 -9.64
CA VAL A 87 -9.82 8.16 -9.24
C VAL A 87 -8.96 7.07 -8.63
N ILE A 88 -9.57 5.98 -8.18
CA ILE A 88 -8.89 4.75 -7.71
C ILE A 88 -9.49 3.54 -8.43
N CYS A 89 -8.62 2.64 -8.89
CA CYS A 89 -8.97 1.31 -9.34
C CYS A 89 -8.22 0.27 -8.50
N MET A 90 -8.95 -0.67 -7.89
CA MET A 90 -8.41 -1.77 -7.10
C MET A 90 -8.71 -3.11 -7.75
N ALA A 91 -7.90 -4.11 -7.44
CA ALA A 91 -8.13 -5.50 -7.83
C ALA A 91 -8.30 -6.39 -6.60
N ASN A 92 -8.88 -7.56 -6.80
CA ASN A 92 -8.86 -8.61 -5.80
C ASN A 92 -7.50 -9.30 -5.76
N TRP A 93 -7.22 -9.94 -4.65
CA TRP A 93 -6.09 -10.85 -4.48
C TRP A 93 -6.54 -12.22 -4.00
N ILE A 94 -5.65 -13.20 -4.18
CA ILE A 94 -5.67 -14.49 -3.51
C ILE A 94 -4.46 -14.52 -2.58
N ARG A 95 -4.64 -14.98 -1.37
CA ARG A 95 -3.55 -15.25 -0.44
C ARG A 95 -3.10 -16.71 -0.56
N VAL A 96 -1.79 -16.91 -0.67
CA VAL A 96 -1.20 -18.25 -0.79
C VAL A 96 -0.17 -18.43 0.32
N ALA A 97 -0.34 -19.47 1.10
CA ALA A 97 0.62 -19.84 2.13
C ALA A 97 1.95 -20.36 1.51
N SER A 98 3.03 -20.38 2.29
CA SER A 98 4.35 -20.85 1.85
C SER A 98 4.37 -22.29 1.32
N ASN A 99 3.41 -23.12 1.73
CA ASN A 99 3.22 -24.48 1.24
C ASN A 99 2.35 -24.57 -0.05
N GLY A 100 2.02 -23.44 -0.68
CA GLY A 100 1.22 -23.36 -1.90
C GLY A 100 -0.30 -23.45 -1.69
N LYS A 101 -0.79 -23.63 -0.46
CA LYS A 101 -2.24 -23.69 -0.19
C LYS A 101 -2.87 -22.31 -0.21
N ILE A 102 -4.07 -22.21 -0.80
CA ILE A 102 -4.88 -21.00 -0.77
C ILE A 102 -5.36 -20.77 0.66
N GLN A 103 -5.19 -19.54 1.13
CA GLN A 103 -5.72 -19.09 2.40
C GLN A 103 -7.14 -18.55 2.21
N PHE A 104 -8.11 -19.22 2.79
CA PHE A 104 -9.49 -18.73 2.81
C PHE A 104 -9.70 -17.69 3.92
N PHE A 105 -10.59 -16.76 3.66
CA PHE A 105 -11.04 -15.77 4.65
C PHE A 105 -12.19 -16.34 5.50
N TYR A 106 -12.54 -15.66 6.58
CA TYR A 106 -13.58 -16.09 7.55
C TYR A 106 -14.96 -16.30 6.95
N ASP A 107 -15.21 -15.79 5.75
CA ASP A 107 -16.46 -15.96 4.99
C ASP A 107 -16.31 -16.97 3.85
N ASP A 108 -15.39 -17.91 3.98
CA ASP A 108 -15.06 -19.00 3.05
C ASP A 108 -14.72 -18.53 1.62
N LYS A 109 -14.37 -17.26 1.44
CA LYS A 109 -13.93 -16.73 0.14
C LYS A 109 -12.43 -16.84 -0.02
N ALA A 110 -12.00 -17.30 -1.19
CA ALA A 110 -10.61 -17.32 -1.60
C ALA A 110 -10.10 -15.94 -2.05
N THR A 111 -11.00 -15.01 -2.40
CA THR A 111 -10.64 -13.71 -2.95
C THR A 111 -11.16 -12.56 -2.10
N ARG A 112 -10.37 -11.51 -1.97
CA ARG A 112 -10.76 -10.24 -1.36
C ARG A 112 -10.22 -9.05 -2.13
N MET A 113 -10.83 -7.89 -1.91
CA MET A 113 -10.27 -6.61 -2.33
C MET A 113 -8.93 -6.39 -1.63
N SER A 114 -7.92 -6.02 -2.41
CA SER A 114 -6.62 -5.62 -1.89
C SER A 114 -6.48 -4.10 -1.98
N VAL A 115 -6.41 -3.41 -0.84
CA VAL A 115 -6.16 -1.97 -0.83
C VAL A 115 -4.74 -1.67 -1.34
N VAL A 116 -3.79 -2.57 -1.11
CA VAL A 116 -2.41 -2.46 -1.64
C VAL A 116 -2.39 -2.47 -3.17
N SER A 117 -3.36 -3.14 -3.82
CA SER A 117 -3.48 -3.15 -5.29
C SER A 117 -3.90 -1.82 -5.90
N SER A 118 -4.23 -0.81 -5.10
CA SER A 118 -4.77 0.45 -5.60
C SER A 118 -3.88 1.06 -6.66
N MET A 119 -4.48 1.35 -7.82
CA MET A 119 -3.94 2.30 -8.79
C MET A 119 -4.70 3.61 -8.63
N ILE A 120 -3.99 4.71 -8.44
CA ILE A 120 -4.53 6.00 -8.02
C ILE A 120 -4.08 7.06 -9.02
N LYS A 121 -4.96 7.96 -9.44
CA LYS A 121 -4.56 9.15 -10.20
C LYS A 121 -3.62 9.99 -9.35
N LYS A 122 -2.46 10.38 -9.89
CA LYS A 122 -1.40 11.04 -9.10
C LYS A 122 -1.83 12.35 -8.45
N ASP A 123 -2.70 13.11 -9.09
CA ASP A 123 -3.26 14.38 -8.60
C ASP A 123 -4.07 14.24 -7.30
N ILE A 124 -4.59 13.03 -7.02
CA ILE A 124 -5.29 12.74 -5.77
C ILE A 124 -4.36 12.89 -4.57
N PHE A 125 -3.09 12.53 -4.69
CA PHE A 125 -2.12 12.72 -3.61
C PHE A 125 -1.86 14.20 -3.30
N ALA A 126 -1.96 15.08 -4.28
CA ALA A 126 -1.84 16.53 -4.06
C ALA A 126 -3.05 17.10 -3.32
N THR A 127 -4.24 16.53 -3.52
CA THR A 127 -5.51 17.04 -2.95
C THR A 127 -5.89 16.40 -1.62
N VAL A 128 -5.58 15.12 -1.42
CA VAL A 128 -5.91 14.35 -0.21
C VAL A 128 -4.73 14.33 0.76
N GLY A 129 -3.52 14.47 0.26
CA GLY A 129 -2.26 14.24 0.97
C GLY A 129 -1.72 12.84 0.71
N GLY A 130 -0.57 12.53 1.28
CA GLY A 130 0.01 11.19 1.23
C GLY A 130 -0.55 10.26 2.31
N TYR A 131 0.11 9.12 2.46
CA TYR A 131 -0.17 8.20 3.57
C TYR A 131 0.27 8.79 4.90
N ARG A 132 -0.47 8.48 5.97
CA ARG A 132 -0.04 8.83 7.33
C ARG A 132 1.29 8.11 7.67
N GLN A 133 2.11 8.76 8.48
CA GLN A 133 3.34 8.19 9.03
C GLN A 133 3.01 7.12 10.07
N SER A 134 2.64 5.95 9.61
CA SER A 134 2.24 4.78 10.39
C SER A 134 2.88 3.53 9.83
N LEU A 135 2.96 2.47 10.63
CA LEU A 135 3.32 1.13 10.16
C LEU A 135 2.08 0.30 9.78
N ILE A 136 0.87 0.76 10.14
CA ILE A 136 -0.37 0.01 9.93
C ILE A 136 -1.49 0.91 9.39
N GLY A 137 -2.36 0.37 8.53
CA GLY A 137 -3.67 0.90 8.19
C GLY A 137 -3.73 2.23 7.42
N ALA A 138 -2.59 2.85 7.06
CA ALA A 138 -2.60 4.14 6.38
C ALA A 138 -3.11 4.05 4.93
N ASP A 139 -3.00 2.92 4.29
CA ASP A 139 -3.60 2.62 2.99
C ASP A 139 -5.13 2.61 3.06
N THR A 140 -5.69 1.94 4.05
CA THR A 140 -7.14 1.91 4.30
C THR A 140 -7.66 3.31 4.67
N GLU A 141 -6.94 4.04 5.53
CA GLU A 141 -7.30 5.43 5.88
C GLU A 141 -7.31 6.34 4.65
N PHE A 142 -6.30 6.24 3.79
CA PHE A 142 -6.23 7.00 2.54
C PHE A 142 -7.44 6.69 1.64
N TYR A 143 -7.73 5.40 1.43
CA TYR A 143 -8.87 4.93 0.67
C TYR A 143 -10.20 5.49 1.19
N GLU A 144 -10.45 5.40 2.51
CA GLU A 144 -11.68 5.92 3.13
C GLU A 144 -11.76 7.45 3.04
N THR A 145 -10.63 8.15 3.06
CA THR A 145 -10.58 9.61 2.88
C THR A 145 -10.95 10.02 1.46
N VAL A 146 -10.49 9.25 0.46
CA VAL A 146 -10.88 9.46 -0.94
C VAL A 146 -12.39 9.23 -1.12
N ILE A 147 -12.95 8.17 -0.54
CA ILE A 147 -14.41 7.92 -0.57
C ILE A 147 -15.18 9.09 0.03
N MET A 148 -14.75 9.59 1.18
CA MET A 148 -15.45 10.70 1.83
C MET A 148 -15.42 11.98 0.99
N ARG A 149 -14.31 12.21 0.29
CA ARG A 149 -14.12 13.46 -0.49
C ARG A 149 -14.75 13.41 -1.89
N TYR A 150 -14.71 12.26 -2.54
CA TYR A 150 -15.08 12.09 -3.96
C TYR A 150 -16.28 11.17 -4.19
N GLY A 151 -16.84 10.57 -3.13
CA GLY A 151 -17.92 9.59 -3.22
C GLY A 151 -17.44 8.17 -3.52
N ARG A 152 -18.28 7.19 -3.26
CA ARG A 152 -17.98 5.76 -3.51
C ARG A 152 -17.83 5.44 -5.00
N GLU A 153 -18.52 6.19 -5.85
CA GLU A 153 -18.47 6.07 -7.32
C GLU A 153 -17.11 6.45 -7.91
N SER A 154 -16.28 7.14 -7.14
CA SER A 154 -14.89 7.45 -7.53
C SER A 154 -13.96 6.24 -7.47
N ILE A 155 -14.42 5.13 -6.92
CA ILE A 155 -13.66 3.91 -6.73
C ILE A 155 -14.21 2.80 -7.61
N VAL A 156 -13.39 2.20 -8.45
CA VAL A 156 -13.73 0.99 -9.21
C VAL A 156 -12.94 -0.20 -8.69
N ARG A 157 -13.61 -1.32 -8.57
CA ARG A 157 -13.04 -2.59 -8.16
C ARG A 157 -13.12 -3.61 -9.27
N LEU A 158 -11.98 -4.10 -9.72
CA LEU A 158 -11.87 -5.29 -10.55
C LEU A 158 -12.05 -6.52 -9.65
N LEU A 159 -13.05 -7.34 -9.96
CA LEU A 159 -13.35 -8.54 -9.15
C LEU A 159 -12.37 -9.69 -9.41
N GLN A 160 -11.66 -9.64 -10.54
CA GLN A 160 -10.63 -10.62 -10.86
C GLN A 160 -9.48 -10.55 -9.85
N PRO A 161 -8.96 -11.69 -9.39
CA PRO A 161 -7.77 -11.74 -8.56
C PRO A 161 -6.54 -11.48 -9.44
N LEU A 162 -6.06 -10.26 -9.42
CA LEU A 162 -4.89 -9.85 -10.21
C LEU A 162 -3.60 -9.77 -9.37
N ILE A 163 -3.66 -10.24 -8.13
CA ILE A 163 -2.50 -10.34 -7.23
C ILE A 163 -2.54 -11.69 -6.51
N LEU A 164 -1.38 -12.34 -6.45
CA LEU A 164 -1.10 -13.42 -5.50
C LEU A 164 -0.30 -12.82 -4.34
N GLY A 165 -0.92 -12.75 -3.16
CA GLY A 165 -0.28 -12.28 -1.94
C GLY A 165 0.30 -13.43 -1.14
N LEU A 166 1.59 -13.38 -0.81
CA LEU A 166 2.20 -14.40 0.03
C LEU A 166 1.69 -14.30 1.46
N TRP A 167 1.18 -15.41 1.99
CA TRP A 167 0.86 -15.57 3.40
C TRP A 167 1.98 -16.37 4.07
N GLY A 168 3.12 -15.72 4.32
CA GLY A 168 4.27 -16.32 5.01
C GLY A 168 4.10 -16.32 6.54
N ASP A 169 5.13 -16.73 7.27
CA ASP A 169 5.09 -16.87 8.75
C ASP A 169 5.33 -15.55 9.49
N SER A 170 5.80 -14.51 8.80
CA SER A 170 6.09 -13.18 9.36
C SER A 170 5.45 -12.07 8.52
N GLY A 171 5.37 -10.86 9.07
CA GLY A 171 4.87 -9.67 8.40
C GLY A 171 3.96 -8.81 9.30
N LEU A 172 3.76 -7.56 8.94
CA LEU A 172 3.00 -6.58 9.74
C LEU A 172 1.56 -7.00 10.06
N THR A 173 0.94 -7.84 9.25
CA THR A 173 -0.42 -8.35 9.49
C THR A 173 -0.46 -9.59 10.38
N ARG A 174 0.69 -10.14 10.77
CA ARG A 174 0.83 -11.36 11.60
C ARG A 174 1.63 -11.12 12.88
N ASN A 175 2.40 -10.04 12.94
CA ASN A 175 3.20 -9.74 14.11
C ASN A 175 2.30 -9.36 15.30
N LYS A 176 2.65 -9.87 16.48
CA LYS A 176 1.91 -9.60 17.72
C LYS A 176 1.71 -8.09 17.93
N GLY A 177 0.47 -7.70 18.15
CA GLY A 177 0.07 -6.30 18.34
C GLY A 177 -0.27 -5.54 17.05
N THR A 178 -0.06 -6.14 15.85
CA THR A 178 -0.41 -5.52 14.55
C THR A 178 -1.23 -6.45 13.66
N GLU A 179 -1.82 -7.50 14.21
CA GLU A 179 -2.52 -8.56 13.48
C GLU A 179 -3.74 -8.04 12.71
N ALA A 180 -3.90 -8.58 11.52
CA ALA A 180 -5.13 -8.57 10.73
C ALA A 180 -5.22 -9.92 10.01
N LEU A 181 -5.84 -10.88 10.66
CA LEU A 181 -5.80 -12.30 10.25
C LEU A 181 -6.98 -12.65 9.32
N PRO A 182 -6.87 -13.71 8.52
CA PRO A 182 -7.93 -14.16 7.63
C PRO A 182 -9.19 -14.62 8.35
N ASP A 183 -9.09 -15.07 9.60
CA ASP A 183 -10.22 -15.44 10.47
C ASP A 183 -11.05 -14.24 10.97
N GLY A 184 -10.63 -13.02 10.61
CA GLY A 184 -11.30 -11.78 10.98
C GLY A 184 -10.74 -11.11 12.24
N TYR A 185 -9.77 -11.73 12.91
CA TYR A 185 -9.13 -11.08 14.05
C TYR A 185 -8.36 -9.83 13.65
N ILE A 186 -8.58 -8.74 14.37
CA ILE A 186 -7.90 -7.45 14.21
C ILE A 186 -7.38 -7.01 15.56
N SER A 187 -6.07 -6.70 15.65
CA SER A 187 -5.43 -6.26 16.88
C SER A 187 -6.03 -4.97 17.43
N GLN A 188 -5.86 -4.75 18.74
CA GLN A 188 -6.34 -3.55 19.43
C GLN A 188 -5.75 -2.28 18.80
N SER A 189 -4.45 -2.27 18.50
CA SER A 189 -3.78 -1.12 17.86
C SER A 189 -4.42 -0.72 16.53
N ARG A 190 -4.82 -1.69 15.71
CA ARG A 190 -5.49 -1.41 14.43
C ARG A 190 -6.91 -0.90 14.62
N ARG A 191 -7.66 -1.44 15.59
CA ARG A 191 -9.00 -0.94 15.92
C ARG A 191 -8.96 0.50 16.41
N GLU A 192 -8.12 0.79 17.42
CA GLU A 192 -7.97 2.14 17.95
C GLU A 192 -7.50 3.14 16.86
N TYR A 193 -6.55 2.73 16.03
CA TYR A 193 -6.11 3.54 14.88
C TYR A 193 -7.26 3.85 13.92
N SER A 194 -8.04 2.84 13.54
CA SER A 194 -9.17 2.98 12.64
C SER A 194 -10.25 3.93 13.21
N ASP A 195 -10.56 3.80 14.51
CA ASP A 195 -11.55 4.62 15.20
C ASP A 195 -11.14 6.10 15.27
N ILE A 196 -9.88 6.36 15.63
CA ILE A 196 -9.35 7.74 15.64
C ILE A 196 -9.32 8.31 14.23
N ALA A 197 -8.83 7.56 13.24
CA ALA A 197 -8.78 7.99 11.86
C ALA A 197 -10.18 8.32 11.31
N ALA A 198 -11.19 7.51 11.66
CA ALA A 198 -12.58 7.75 11.28
C ALA A 198 -13.12 9.05 11.89
N ARG A 199 -12.89 9.28 13.19
CA ARG A 199 -13.31 10.54 13.87
C ARG A 199 -12.65 11.75 13.25
N GLN A 200 -11.36 11.68 12.93
CA GLN A 200 -10.62 12.79 12.31
C GLN A 200 -11.14 13.12 10.91
N ARG A 201 -11.48 12.10 10.10
CA ARG A 201 -12.13 12.30 8.80
C ARG A 201 -13.43 13.08 8.92
N VAL A 202 -14.31 12.67 9.84
CA VAL A 202 -15.61 13.36 10.07
C VAL A 202 -15.40 14.81 10.47
N LEU A 203 -14.34 15.13 11.22
CA LEU A 203 -14.01 16.49 11.61
C LEU A 203 -13.28 17.30 10.53
N GLY A 204 -13.06 16.74 9.34
CA GLY A 204 -12.38 17.38 8.22
C GLY A 204 -10.90 17.69 8.48
N LYS A 205 -10.28 17.04 9.46
CA LYS A 205 -8.87 17.23 9.80
C LYS A 205 -7.95 16.53 8.80
N SER A 206 -6.79 17.15 8.54
CA SER A 206 -5.77 16.58 7.65
C SER A 206 -5.24 15.25 8.15
N ILE A 207 -5.07 14.29 7.23
CA ILE A 207 -4.50 12.95 7.50
C ILE A 207 -3.10 13.06 8.13
N VAL A 208 -2.28 14.05 7.76
CA VAL A 208 -0.82 14.04 8.03
C VAL A 208 -0.45 14.69 9.36
N SER A 209 -1.25 15.57 9.94
CA SER A 209 -0.82 16.49 11.00
C SER A 209 -1.42 16.24 12.40
N ASP A 210 -2.06 15.10 12.64
CA ASP A 210 -2.81 14.90 13.87
C ASP A 210 -1.98 14.38 15.04
N LYS A 211 -1.93 15.18 16.12
CA LYS A 211 -1.22 14.83 17.36
C LYS A 211 -1.82 13.60 18.07
N ASP A 212 -3.13 13.40 17.98
CA ASP A 212 -3.81 12.30 18.67
C ASP A 212 -3.44 10.95 18.05
N VAL A 213 -3.43 10.88 16.71
CA VAL A 213 -3.00 9.67 15.99
C VAL A 213 -1.51 9.43 16.19
N ARG A 214 -0.69 10.48 16.19
CA ARG A 214 0.75 10.35 16.47
C ARG A 214 1.01 9.83 17.88
N GLY A 215 0.29 10.34 18.87
CA GLY A 215 0.36 9.86 20.27
C GLY A 215 -0.04 8.39 20.39
N LEU A 216 -1.11 7.96 19.73
CA LEU A 216 -1.52 6.56 19.67
C LEU A 216 -0.43 5.68 19.03
N LEU A 217 0.02 6.04 17.83
CA LEU A 217 1.03 5.26 17.10
C LEU A 217 2.34 5.15 17.88
N SER A 218 2.74 6.20 18.59
CA SER A 218 3.93 6.18 19.46
C SER A 218 3.77 5.22 20.63
N ARG A 219 2.57 5.17 21.25
CA ARG A 219 2.26 4.24 22.36
C ARG A 219 2.46 2.77 21.96
N TYR A 220 2.14 2.42 20.73
CA TYR A 220 2.31 1.07 20.21
C TYR A 220 3.64 0.85 19.47
N GLY A 221 4.56 1.83 19.44
CA GLY A 221 5.80 1.75 18.66
C GLY A 221 5.59 1.71 17.14
N LEU A 222 4.45 2.22 16.67
CA LEU A 222 4.02 2.16 15.26
C LEU A 222 4.25 3.49 14.50
N PHE A 223 4.77 4.51 15.19
CA PHE A 223 5.19 5.77 14.58
C PHE A 223 6.68 5.73 14.26
N LYS A 224 7.03 6.11 13.03
CA LYS A 224 8.43 6.30 12.65
C LYS A 224 8.63 7.71 12.11
N ASP A 225 9.62 8.39 12.65
CA ASP A 225 10.03 9.71 12.18
C ASP A 225 10.79 9.60 10.85
N VAL A 226 10.48 10.49 9.93
CA VAL A 226 11.02 10.46 8.56
C VAL A 226 12.31 11.26 8.49
N SER A 227 13.37 10.68 7.98
CA SER A 227 14.56 11.43 7.58
C SER A 227 15.28 10.72 6.43
N GLY A 228 15.26 11.39 5.28
CA GLY A 228 16.18 11.18 4.15
C GLY A 228 16.17 9.81 3.47
N ILE A 229 15.51 9.73 2.31
CA ILE A 229 15.80 8.71 1.30
C ILE A 229 17.01 9.19 0.47
N ILE A 230 17.96 8.29 0.24
CA ILE A 230 19.16 8.55 -0.56
C ILE A 230 18.97 7.97 -1.96
N GLU A 231 19.40 8.69 -2.95
CA GLU A 231 19.50 8.23 -4.35
C GLU A 231 20.71 7.32 -4.55
#